data_51dc7979524d1f8aa5bc20cf9d3452af
#
_entry.id   51dc7979524d1f8aa5bc20cf9d3452af
#
_cell.length_a   1.000
_cell.length_b   1.000
_cell.length_c   1.000
_cell.angle_alpha   90.00
_cell.angle_beta   90.00
_cell.angle_gamma   90.00
#
_symmetry.space_group_name_H-M   'P 1'
#
loop_
_entity.id
_entity.type
_entity.pdbx_description
1 polymer ?
#
loop_
_entity_poly.entity_id
_entity_poly.type
_entity_poly.pdbx_seq_one_letter_code
_entity_poly.pdbx_strand_id
1 'polypeptide(L)'
;MTIIKKCALIAGLFILAFPCFSENEFSLSLAPVYEVPLGIEQLGGGMGAAASLDWSFLALNKDFNFGLSAAGGFSSLAAQAGESLSIFEGKLGPFVSWQPHTPNGSFDRWAFRAGVNGGVYKYSRGDLSETKALLSFNMGAEFRLLPYISLFAEGGYKYRFYDPPKPISSMSAVLGLKFNLSEIMSGRARVNVEKTQQYRVFPVSWAWYENNPIAMVKFTNEEPNAITDVNLSFFMESFMSQPWTFASLPRVGAGESVELPVTALFNEILINLTENINTAGAIQIKYRSLGAKKESTATVLMPIFHRNAFSWEDDRRAAAFVSPRDSAVRIFSRYVASAVQTQELSGASSATPKNVRYAAAMFEALRLYGISYVVVPATSYKNLSANEAALDNVSYPYQALYYRGGDCTYLSILYCSLLEALGVETAFITIPGHLYLAFEAGDNNWQQGSKDIIEIDGKRWVPVEITVPGEGFTRAWRIGAGEWRRYGTEAALYPIREAWELYPPVTVPASGDHPPEMPEAADIIKAMEAELRKQ
;
A
#
# COMPACT_ATOMS: atom_id res chain seq x y z
N MET A 1 29.24 -16.55 -46.37
CA MET A 1 28.48 -15.30 -46.13
C MET A 1 26.98 -15.44 -46.33
N THR A 2 26.49 -16.38 -47.12
CA THR A 2 25.05 -16.54 -47.43
C THR A 2 24.24 -17.27 -46.33
N ILE A 3 24.82 -18.16 -45.56
CA ILE A 3 24.16 -18.97 -44.50
C ILE A 3 23.92 -18.13 -43.26
N ILE A 4 24.87 -17.28 -42.84
CA ILE A 4 24.76 -16.38 -41.69
C ILE A 4 23.62 -15.35 -41.89
N LYS A 5 23.45 -14.83 -43.13
CA LYS A 5 22.35 -13.92 -43.49
C LYS A 5 20.99 -14.62 -43.44
N LYS A 6 20.87 -15.91 -43.77
CA LYS A 6 19.62 -16.67 -43.67
C LYS A 6 19.27 -17.02 -42.24
N CYS A 7 20.23 -17.33 -41.38
CA CYS A 7 20.01 -17.56 -39.96
C CYS A 7 19.59 -16.27 -39.23
N ALA A 8 20.18 -15.12 -39.57
CA ALA A 8 19.78 -13.82 -39.04
C ALA A 8 18.37 -13.41 -39.48
N LEU A 9 17.95 -13.77 -40.70
CA LEU A 9 16.60 -13.49 -41.21
C LEU A 9 15.54 -14.35 -40.51
N ILE A 10 15.83 -15.61 -40.19
CA ILE A 10 14.93 -16.51 -39.44
C ILE A 10 14.81 -16.05 -37.98
N ALA A 11 15.91 -15.64 -37.34
CA ALA A 11 15.88 -15.06 -36.00
C ALA A 11 15.07 -13.74 -35.95
N GLY A 12 15.18 -12.89 -36.99
CA GLY A 12 14.41 -11.65 -37.10
C GLY A 12 12.90 -11.85 -37.30
N LEU A 13 12.50 -12.90 -38.03
CA LEU A 13 11.08 -13.23 -38.24
C LEU A 13 10.41 -13.80 -36.98
N PHE A 14 11.14 -14.50 -36.12
CA PHE A 14 10.62 -15.02 -34.85
C PHE A 14 10.36 -13.93 -33.82
N ILE A 15 11.10 -12.82 -33.85
CA ILE A 15 10.95 -11.69 -32.92
C ILE A 15 9.67 -10.87 -33.20
N LEU A 16 9.16 -10.92 -34.44
CA LEU A 16 8.00 -10.10 -34.88
C LEU A 16 6.62 -10.75 -34.70
N ALA A 17 6.52 -12.03 -34.30
CA ALA A 17 5.29 -12.79 -34.48
C ALA A 17 4.40 -12.99 -33.23
N PHE A 18 4.82 -12.68 -31.99
CA PHE A 18 4.00 -13.02 -30.81
C PHE A 18 3.98 -11.96 -29.69
N PRO A 19 3.00 -11.04 -29.66
CA PRO A 19 2.83 -10.11 -28.56
C PRO A 19 1.96 -10.62 -27.39
N CYS A 20 1.68 -11.92 -27.27
CA CYS A 20 0.61 -12.41 -26.39
C CYS A 20 1.01 -13.18 -25.13
N PHE A 21 2.31 -13.34 -24.80
CA PHE A 21 2.73 -14.12 -23.62
C PHE A 21 3.46 -13.25 -22.59
N SER A 22 3.12 -13.41 -21.31
CA SER A 22 3.50 -12.50 -20.23
C SER A 22 4.97 -12.59 -19.79
N GLU A 23 5.73 -13.61 -20.22
CA GLU A 23 7.13 -13.82 -19.85
C GLU A 23 7.97 -14.25 -21.05
N ASN A 24 8.28 -13.31 -21.94
CA ASN A 24 9.14 -13.58 -23.08
C ASN A 24 10.61 -13.33 -22.70
N GLU A 25 11.34 -14.38 -22.34
CA GLU A 25 12.79 -14.31 -22.15
C GLU A 25 13.51 -14.94 -23.33
N PHE A 26 14.43 -14.18 -23.94
CA PHE A 26 15.32 -14.66 -24.98
C PHE A 26 16.73 -14.79 -24.45
N SER A 27 17.39 -15.91 -24.75
CA SER A 27 18.78 -16.11 -24.40
C SER A 27 19.57 -16.76 -25.55
N LEU A 28 20.84 -16.37 -25.67
CA LEU A 28 21.79 -16.92 -26.63
C LEU A 28 22.85 -17.70 -25.85
N SER A 29 23.08 -18.97 -26.21
CA SER A 29 24.13 -19.78 -25.63
C SER A 29 25.21 -20.07 -26.67
N LEU A 30 26.46 -20.05 -26.23
CA LEU A 30 27.64 -20.39 -27.02
C LEU A 30 28.53 -21.33 -26.21
N ALA A 31 28.93 -22.46 -26.81
CA ALA A 31 29.73 -23.44 -26.11
C ALA A 31 30.56 -24.34 -27.01
N PRO A 32 31.76 -24.75 -26.58
CA PRO A 32 32.42 -25.95 -27.09
C PRO A 32 31.58 -27.19 -26.72
N VAL A 33 31.65 -28.18 -27.60
CA VAL A 33 30.98 -29.47 -27.45
C VAL A 33 32.05 -30.56 -27.53
N TYR A 34 32.01 -31.48 -26.58
CA TYR A 34 32.71 -32.76 -26.68
C TYR A 34 31.72 -33.88 -26.94
N GLU A 35 31.95 -34.71 -27.94
CA GLU A 35 31.02 -35.74 -28.37
C GLU A 35 31.73 -37.10 -28.46
N VAL A 36 31.08 -38.14 -27.91
CA VAL A 36 31.58 -39.51 -27.92
C VAL A 36 30.56 -40.40 -28.64
N PRO A 37 30.86 -40.95 -29.80
CA PRO A 37 30.01 -41.91 -30.49
C PRO A 37 29.91 -43.22 -29.72
N LEU A 38 28.73 -43.86 -29.78
CA LEU A 38 28.45 -45.09 -29.07
C LEU A 38 28.23 -46.23 -30.06
N GLY A 39 28.87 -47.39 -29.81
CA GLY A 39 28.65 -48.60 -30.59
C GLY A 39 29.27 -48.61 -32.00
N ILE A 40 30.20 -47.71 -32.29
CA ILE A 40 30.95 -47.64 -33.57
C ILE A 40 32.43 -47.61 -33.23
N GLU A 41 33.08 -48.82 -33.28
CA GLU A 41 34.48 -48.97 -32.90
C GLU A 41 35.48 -48.16 -33.77
N GLN A 42 35.05 -47.77 -34.95
CA GLN A 42 35.89 -47.00 -35.91
C GLN A 42 35.89 -45.50 -35.71
N LEU A 43 34.99 -44.96 -34.80
CA LEU A 43 34.90 -43.55 -34.50
C LEU A 43 35.28 -43.29 -33.05
N GLY A 44 36.18 -42.39 -32.83
CA GLY A 44 36.58 -41.86 -31.53
C GLY A 44 35.81 -40.58 -31.18
N GLY A 45 36.02 -40.11 -29.96
CA GLY A 45 35.51 -38.83 -29.51
C GLY A 45 35.96 -37.65 -30.36
N GLY A 46 35.20 -36.59 -30.38
CA GLY A 46 35.48 -35.40 -31.15
C GLY A 46 35.08 -34.12 -30.46
N MET A 47 35.58 -33.01 -30.97
CA MET A 47 35.27 -31.68 -30.45
C MET A 47 34.51 -30.87 -31.49
N GLY A 48 33.76 -29.90 -31.01
CA GLY A 48 32.98 -29.01 -31.84
C GLY A 48 32.56 -27.74 -31.11
N ALA A 49 31.64 -27.03 -31.71
CA ALA A 49 31.00 -25.86 -31.12
C ALA A 49 29.49 -25.89 -31.36
N ALA A 50 28.73 -25.36 -30.42
CA ALA A 50 27.30 -25.21 -30.54
C ALA A 50 26.85 -23.80 -30.14
N ALA A 51 25.78 -23.34 -30.78
CA ALA A 51 25.06 -22.16 -30.42
C ALA A 51 23.57 -22.49 -30.29
N SER A 52 22.87 -21.92 -29.32
CA SER A 52 21.40 -22.02 -29.23
C SER A 52 20.78 -20.68 -28.92
N LEU A 53 19.58 -20.48 -29.49
CA LEU A 53 18.68 -19.40 -29.14
C LEU A 53 17.49 -20.04 -28.43
N ASP A 54 17.29 -19.65 -27.18
CA ASP A 54 16.21 -20.12 -26.34
C ASP A 54 15.18 -19.02 -26.17
N TRP A 55 13.90 -19.40 -26.24
CA TRP A 55 12.75 -18.54 -26.01
C TRP A 55 11.86 -19.18 -24.94
N SER A 56 11.86 -18.61 -23.71
CA SER A 56 10.92 -18.95 -22.63
C SER A 56 9.70 -18.07 -22.76
N PHE A 57 8.50 -18.65 -22.88
CA PHE A 57 7.27 -17.90 -23.12
C PHE A 57 6.11 -18.27 -22.17
N LEU A 58 6.28 -19.27 -21.32
CA LEU A 58 5.26 -19.72 -20.37
C LEU A 58 5.88 -20.06 -19.03
N ALA A 59 5.54 -19.31 -17.99
CA ALA A 59 5.79 -19.68 -16.60
C ALA A 59 4.63 -20.56 -16.09
N LEU A 60 4.93 -21.79 -15.71
CA LEU A 60 3.97 -22.69 -15.10
C LEU A 60 3.72 -22.32 -13.63
N ASN A 61 4.75 -21.85 -12.95
CA ASN A 61 4.72 -21.27 -11.60
C ASN A 61 6.00 -20.45 -11.37
N LYS A 62 6.28 -20.04 -10.13
CA LYS A 62 7.46 -19.24 -9.77
C LYS A 62 8.80 -19.91 -10.12
N ASP A 63 8.83 -21.25 -10.17
CA ASP A 63 10.05 -22.05 -10.29
C ASP A 63 10.20 -22.70 -11.66
N PHE A 64 9.11 -22.88 -12.42
CA PHE A 64 9.14 -23.64 -13.68
C PHE A 64 8.74 -22.79 -14.87
N ASN A 65 9.63 -22.75 -15.86
CA ASN A 65 9.42 -22.10 -17.17
C ASN A 65 9.45 -23.14 -18.30
N PHE A 66 8.60 -22.92 -19.29
CA PHE A 66 8.55 -23.70 -20.53
C PHE A 66 8.91 -22.82 -21.72
N GLY A 67 9.67 -23.39 -22.68
CA GLY A 67 10.11 -22.66 -23.84
C GLY A 67 10.46 -23.54 -25.04
N LEU A 68 10.94 -22.86 -26.10
CA LEU A 68 11.47 -23.48 -27.32
C LEU A 68 12.95 -23.11 -27.49
N SER A 69 13.76 -24.08 -27.93
CA SER A 69 15.18 -23.93 -28.23
C SER A 69 15.43 -24.21 -29.71
N ALA A 70 16.08 -23.29 -30.39
CA ALA A 70 16.67 -23.50 -31.72
C ALA A 70 18.17 -23.56 -31.59
N ALA A 71 18.81 -24.68 -31.99
CA ALA A 71 20.23 -24.87 -31.84
C ALA A 71 20.90 -25.32 -33.13
N GLY A 72 22.12 -24.84 -33.34
CA GLY A 72 23.00 -25.28 -34.41
C GLY A 72 24.37 -25.70 -33.84
N GLY A 73 25.01 -26.65 -34.47
CA GLY A 73 26.31 -27.13 -34.02
C GLY A 73 27.15 -27.72 -35.13
N PHE A 74 28.42 -27.78 -34.82
CA PHE A 74 29.44 -28.46 -35.61
C PHE A 74 30.26 -29.37 -34.68
N SER A 75 30.54 -30.60 -35.11
CA SER A 75 31.48 -31.50 -34.44
C SER A 75 32.32 -32.24 -35.43
N SER A 76 33.57 -32.53 -35.06
CA SER A 76 34.49 -33.32 -35.83
C SER A 76 34.91 -34.55 -35.01
N LEU A 77 34.47 -35.73 -35.42
CA LEU A 77 34.74 -37.01 -34.73
C LEU A 77 36.01 -37.63 -35.32
N ALA A 78 36.88 -38.12 -34.45
CA ALA A 78 38.11 -38.80 -34.88
C ALA A 78 37.76 -40.15 -35.52
N ALA A 79 38.42 -40.50 -36.65
CA ALA A 79 38.31 -41.82 -37.26
C ALA A 79 39.62 -42.58 -37.09
N GLN A 80 39.55 -43.89 -36.83
CA GLN A 80 40.75 -44.73 -36.63
C GLN A 80 41.59 -44.90 -37.91
N ALA A 81 40.98 -44.74 -39.08
CA ALA A 81 41.63 -44.74 -40.35
C ALA A 81 41.07 -43.68 -41.29
N GLY A 82 41.92 -42.74 -41.72
CA GLY A 82 41.55 -41.72 -42.69
C GLY A 82 41.06 -40.39 -42.09
N GLU A 83 40.28 -39.65 -42.86
CA GLU A 83 39.77 -38.32 -42.52
C GLU A 83 38.71 -38.35 -41.42
N SER A 84 38.72 -37.36 -40.54
CA SER A 84 37.71 -37.17 -39.50
C SER A 84 36.30 -36.99 -40.08
N LEU A 85 35.29 -37.43 -39.35
CA LEU A 85 33.89 -37.25 -39.72
C LEU A 85 33.40 -35.87 -39.22
N SER A 86 33.15 -34.97 -40.16
CA SER A 86 32.59 -33.65 -39.85
C SER A 86 31.06 -33.70 -39.85
N ILE A 87 30.42 -33.19 -38.81
CA ILE A 87 28.96 -33.17 -38.61
C ILE A 87 28.51 -31.74 -38.34
N PHE A 88 27.55 -31.27 -39.16
CA PHE A 88 26.81 -30.04 -38.94
C PHE A 88 25.39 -30.41 -38.55
N GLU A 89 24.84 -29.81 -37.50
CA GLU A 89 23.48 -30.09 -37.04
C GLU A 89 22.65 -28.81 -36.83
N GLY A 90 21.33 -28.91 -37.12
CA GLY A 90 20.35 -27.91 -36.81
C GLY A 90 19.16 -28.59 -36.15
N LYS A 91 18.72 -28.11 -35.00
CA LYS A 91 17.69 -28.74 -34.18
C LYS A 91 16.76 -27.69 -33.54
N LEU A 92 15.49 -28.09 -33.33
CA LEU A 92 14.47 -27.31 -32.70
C LEU A 92 13.70 -28.21 -31.74
N GLY A 93 13.29 -27.69 -30.57
CA GLY A 93 12.46 -28.44 -29.66
C GLY A 93 12.12 -27.73 -28.38
N PRO A 94 11.15 -28.28 -27.63
CA PRO A 94 10.74 -27.74 -26.34
C PRO A 94 11.76 -28.04 -25.26
N PHE A 95 11.78 -27.16 -24.25
CA PHE A 95 12.50 -27.37 -23.00
C PHE A 95 11.67 -26.91 -21.81
N VAL A 96 12.00 -27.47 -20.64
CA VAL A 96 11.54 -26.99 -19.34
C VAL A 96 12.77 -26.56 -18.53
N SER A 97 12.67 -25.46 -17.82
CA SER A 97 13.66 -25.02 -16.85
C SER A 97 13.04 -24.87 -15.45
N TRP A 98 13.81 -25.29 -14.45
CA TRP A 98 13.46 -25.18 -13.05
C TRP A 98 14.46 -24.29 -12.33
N GLN A 99 13.98 -23.21 -11.70
CA GLN A 99 14.77 -22.27 -10.89
C GLN A 99 14.29 -22.37 -9.43
N PRO A 100 14.98 -23.14 -8.58
CA PRO A 100 14.55 -23.31 -7.20
C PRO A 100 14.70 -21.98 -6.42
N HIS A 101 13.61 -21.51 -5.82
CA HIS A 101 13.61 -20.40 -4.89
C HIS A 101 13.64 -20.94 -3.47
N THR A 102 14.69 -20.62 -2.73
CA THR A 102 14.86 -21.06 -1.35
C THR A 102 14.70 -19.87 -0.39
N PRO A 103 14.12 -20.06 0.81
CA PRO A 103 13.90 -18.96 1.76
C PRO A 103 15.16 -18.19 2.17
N ASN A 104 16.32 -18.84 2.06
CA ASN A 104 17.64 -18.27 2.38
C ASN A 104 18.46 -17.86 1.14
N GLY A 105 17.88 -17.90 -0.06
CA GLY A 105 18.51 -17.48 -1.31
C GLY A 105 19.67 -18.34 -1.83
N SER A 106 19.94 -19.50 -1.21
CA SER A 106 21.15 -20.33 -1.51
C SER A 106 21.17 -20.87 -2.93
N PHE A 107 20.01 -21.11 -3.54
CA PHE A 107 19.86 -21.67 -4.88
C PHE A 107 19.33 -20.70 -5.93
N ASP A 108 19.08 -19.44 -5.60
CA ASP A 108 18.48 -18.45 -6.51
C ASP A 108 19.32 -18.14 -7.75
N ARG A 109 20.60 -18.54 -7.74
CA ARG A 109 21.51 -18.41 -8.89
C ARG A 109 21.55 -19.65 -9.78
N TRP A 110 20.89 -20.73 -9.39
CA TRP A 110 20.89 -21.99 -10.13
C TRP A 110 19.61 -22.14 -10.94
N ALA A 111 19.77 -22.70 -12.15
CA ALA A 111 18.65 -23.21 -12.93
C ALA A 111 19.01 -24.59 -13.48
N PHE A 112 18.03 -25.45 -13.57
CA PHE A 112 18.16 -26.79 -14.15
C PHE A 112 17.26 -26.88 -15.36
N ARG A 113 17.78 -27.50 -16.43
CA ARG A 113 17.07 -27.56 -17.70
C ARG A 113 17.00 -28.99 -18.21
N ALA A 114 15.91 -29.34 -18.87
CA ALA A 114 15.78 -30.55 -19.67
C ALA A 114 15.05 -30.24 -20.98
N GLY A 115 15.48 -30.82 -22.08
CA GLY A 115 14.90 -30.57 -23.39
C GLY A 115 14.97 -31.75 -24.33
N VAL A 116 14.05 -31.75 -25.30
CA VAL A 116 14.00 -32.72 -26.40
C VAL A 116 13.97 -31.95 -27.70
N ASN A 117 14.89 -32.27 -28.62
CA ASN A 117 14.99 -31.56 -29.89
C ASN A 117 14.99 -32.56 -31.05
N GLY A 118 14.21 -32.25 -32.09
CA GLY A 118 14.26 -32.89 -33.40
C GLY A 118 14.98 -32.01 -34.40
N GLY A 119 15.63 -32.58 -35.39
CA GLY A 119 16.32 -31.78 -36.37
C GLY A 119 16.95 -32.58 -37.50
N VAL A 120 17.87 -31.93 -38.17
CA VAL A 120 18.65 -32.53 -39.26
C VAL A 120 20.14 -32.39 -39.00
N TYR A 121 20.90 -33.35 -39.47
CA TYR A 121 22.35 -33.26 -39.49
C TYR A 121 22.88 -33.52 -40.90
N LYS A 122 23.96 -32.86 -41.26
CA LYS A 122 24.73 -33.09 -42.46
C LYS A 122 26.10 -33.62 -42.05
N TYR A 123 26.47 -34.78 -42.52
CA TYR A 123 27.79 -35.31 -42.30
C TYR A 123 28.61 -35.27 -43.59
N SER A 124 29.90 -35.13 -43.45
CA SER A 124 30.85 -35.19 -44.59
C SER A 124 32.10 -35.95 -44.17
N ARG A 125 32.58 -36.81 -45.09
CA ARG A 125 33.84 -37.55 -45.01
C ARG A 125 34.37 -37.71 -46.42
N GLY A 126 35.46 -37.02 -46.74
CA GLY A 126 35.94 -36.87 -48.11
C GLY A 126 34.88 -36.29 -49.02
N ASP A 127 34.65 -36.93 -50.17
CA ASP A 127 33.64 -36.49 -51.16
C ASP A 127 32.17 -36.88 -50.78
N LEU A 128 32.00 -37.69 -49.74
CA LEU A 128 30.65 -38.11 -49.30
C LEU A 128 30.02 -37.05 -48.39
N SER A 129 28.83 -36.64 -48.74
CA SER A 129 28.04 -35.69 -47.95
C SER A 129 26.57 -36.00 -48.03
N GLU A 130 25.90 -36.27 -46.90
CA GLU A 130 24.48 -36.56 -46.80
C GLU A 130 23.83 -35.80 -45.66
N THR A 131 22.50 -35.57 -45.81
CA THR A 131 21.69 -34.92 -44.76
C THR A 131 20.62 -35.91 -44.30
N LYS A 132 20.51 -36.09 -42.98
CA LYS A 132 19.60 -37.05 -42.35
C LYS A 132 18.93 -36.42 -41.12
N ALA A 133 17.91 -37.09 -40.56
CA ALA A 133 17.24 -36.66 -39.36
C ALA A 133 18.01 -37.01 -38.08
N LEU A 134 17.79 -36.20 -37.03
CA LEU A 134 18.33 -36.48 -35.69
C LEU A 134 17.25 -36.21 -34.61
N LEU A 135 17.37 -36.89 -33.49
CA LEU A 135 16.65 -36.65 -32.24
C LEU A 135 17.70 -36.50 -31.12
N SER A 136 17.50 -35.54 -30.22
CA SER A 136 18.39 -35.35 -29.09
C SER A 136 17.63 -35.07 -27.79
N PHE A 137 18.18 -35.61 -26.70
CA PHE A 137 17.78 -35.33 -25.33
C PHE A 137 18.90 -34.63 -24.63
N ASN A 138 18.62 -33.60 -23.89
CA ASN A 138 19.63 -32.83 -23.16
C ASN A 138 19.13 -32.44 -21.79
N MET A 139 20.04 -32.44 -20.81
CA MET A 139 19.80 -31.94 -19.47
C MET A 139 21.06 -31.23 -18.96
N GLY A 140 20.84 -30.20 -18.14
CA GLY A 140 21.97 -29.43 -17.64
C GLY A 140 21.62 -28.54 -16.47
N ALA A 141 22.64 -27.90 -15.95
CA ALA A 141 22.55 -26.90 -14.91
C ALA A 141 23.17 -25.59 -15.39
N GLU A 142 22.59 -24.51 -14.95
CA GLU A 142 23.00 -23.14 -15.23
C GLU A 142 23.29 -22.42 -13.91
N PHE A 143 24.40 -21.69 -13.85
CA PHE A 143 24.74 -20.83 -12.71
C PHE A 143 24.85 -19.38 -13.16
N ARG A 144 24.03 -18.50 -12.61
CA ARG A 144 24.00 -17.07 -12.93
C ARG A 144 25.18 -16.35 -12.31
N LEU A 145 26.11 -15.89 -13.15
CA LEU A 145 27.26 -15.07 -12.75
C LEU A 145 26.86 -13.61 -12.58
N LEU A 146 26.18 -13.06 -13.58
CA LEU A 146 25.64 -11.70 -13.64
C LEU A 146 24.18 -11.76 -14.10
N PRO A 147 23.35 -10.71 -13.94
CA PRO A 147 21.96 -10.72 -14.40
C PRO A 147 21.79 -11.16 -15.85
N TYR A 148 22.73 -10.82 -16.69
CA TYR A 148 22.72 -11.08 -18.15
C TYR A 148 23.69 -12.16 -18.63
N ILE A 149 24.51 -12.80 -17.74
CA ILE A 149 25.46 -13.85 -18.09
C ILE A 149 25.37 -15.00 -17.12
N SER A 150 25.25 -16.21 -17.67
CA SER A 150 25.29 -17.47 -16.92
C SER A 150 26.35 -18.39 -17.48
N LEU A 151 26.96 -19.21 -16.61
CA LEU A 151 27.72 -20.38 -16.97
C LEU A 151 26.77 -21.57 -16.98
N PHE A 152 26.84 -22.42 -18.03
CA PHE A 152 26.01 -23.63 -18.08
C PHE A 152 26.83 -24.86 -18.43
N ALA A 153 26.43 -26.01 -17.90
CA ALA A 153 26.94 -27.31 -18.24
C ALA A 153 25.74 -28.21 -18.62
N GLU A 154 25.87 -28.89 -19.76
CA GLU A 154 24.77 -29.73 -20.29
C GLU A 154 25.34 -31.07 -20.78
N GLY A 155 24.68 -32.15 -20.42
CA GLY A 155 24.87 -33.49 -20.98
C GLY A 155 23.74 -33.83 -21.95
N GLY A 156 24.07 -34.49 -23.04
CA GLY A 156 23.07 -34.85 -24.03
C GLY A 156 23.30 -36.23 -24.66
N TYR A 157 22.21 -36.85 -25.10
CA TYR A 157 22.19 -38.04 -25.92
C TYR A 157 21.64 -37.67 -27.28
N LYS A 158 22.35 -38.03 -28.36
CA LYS A 158 21.97 -37.77 -29.75
C LYS A 158 21.77 -39.10 -30.47
N TYR A 159 20.61 -39.22 -31.13
CA TYR A 159 20.27 -40.34 -32.00
C TYR A 159 20.16 -39.82 -33.43
N ARG A 160 21.12 -40.22 -34.29
CA ARG A 160 21.16 -39.81 -35.71
C ARG A 160 20.63 -40.97 -36.55
N PHE A 161 19.54 -40.75 -37.24
CA PHE A 161 19.00 -41.75 -38.17
C PHE A 161 19.97 -41.91 -39.35
N TYR A 162 20.45 -43.11 -39.52
CA TYR A 162 21.39 -43.49 -40.58
C TYR A 162 20.92 -44.76 -41.21
N ASP A 163 20.95 -44.89 -42.57
CA ASP A 163 20.58 -46.14 -43.26
C ASP A 163 21.62 -47.23 -43.05
N PRO A 164 21.18 -48.53 -43.14
CA PRO A 164 21.84 -49.65 -42.48
C PRO A 164 23.36 -49.66 -42.62
N PRO A 165 24.12 -50.20 -41.61
CA PRO A 165 23.57 -51.17 -40.66
C PRO A 165 23.22 -50.65 -39.26
N LYS A 166 23.54 -49.43 -38.84
CA LYS A 166 23.20 -48.95 -37.48
C LYS A 166 23.15 -47.41 -37.39
N PRO A 167 22.20 -46.85 -36.59
CA PRO A 167 22.18 -45.45 -36.28
C PRO A 167 23.44 -44.98 -35.55
N ILE A 168 23.83 -43.70 -35.76
CA ILE A 168 24.96 -43.10 -35.04
C ILE A 168 24.42 -42.48 -33.76
N SER A 169 24.56 -43.19 -32.65
CA SER A 169 24.26 -42.66 -31.32
C SER A 169 25.50 -42.05 -30.71
N SER A 170 25.37 -40.97 -29.98
CA SER A 170 26.47 -40.33 -29.27
C SER A 170 26.01 -39.68 -27.97
N MET A 171 26.94 -39.60 -27.02
CA MET A 171 26.82 -38.73 -25.86
C MET A 171 27.58 -37.44 -26.10
N SER A 172 27.02 -36.31 -25.63
CA SER A 172 27.68 -35.00 -25.72
C SER A 172 27.76 -34.34 -24.35
N ALA A 173 28.87 -33.65 -24.10
CA ALA A 173 29.06 -32.76 -22.97
C ALA A 173 29.34 -31.36 -23.51
N VAL A 174 28.68 -30.39 -22.92
CA VAL A 174 28.71 -28.98 -23.29
C VAL A 174 29.01 -28.14 -22.05
N LEU A 175 29.94 -27.21 -22.12
CA LEU A 175 30.20 -26.23 -21.08
C LEU A 175 30.33 -24.87 -21.74
N GLY A 176 29.53 -23.90 -21.40
CA GLY A 176 29.52 -22.63 -22.13
C GLY A 176 28.92 -21.46 -21.39
N LEU A 177 28.81 -20.35 -22.11
CA LEU A 177 28.22 -19.12 -21.63
C LEU A 177 26.83 -18.92 -22.27
N LYS A 178 25.89 -18.48 -21.46
CA LYS A 178 24.55 -18.11 -21.87
C LYS A 178 24.33 -16.64 -21.56
N PHE A 179 23.86 -15.90 -22.55
CA PHE A 179 23.55 -14.47 -22.47
C PHE A 179 22.04 -14.28 -22.47
N ASN A 180 21.49 -13.68 -21.43
CA ASN A 180 20.08 -13.27 -21.40
C ASN A 180 19.93 -12.00 -22.25
N LEU A 181 19.40 -12.15 -23.47
CA LEU A 181 19.21 -11.05 -24.41
C LEU A 181 18.12 -10.08 -23.93
N SER A 182 17.10 -10.58 -23.24
CA SER A 182 16.05 -9.74 -22.67
C SER A 182 16.60 -8.76 -21.64
N GLU A 183 17.50 -9.22 -20.76
CA GLU A 183 18.18 -8.34 -19.79
C GLU A 183 19.13 -7.34 -20.48
N ILE A 184 19.89 -7.78 -21.49
CA ILE A 184 20.80 -6.91 -22.25
C ILE A 184 20.02 -5.85 -23.03
N MET A 185 18.86 -6.22 -23.62
CA MET A 185 18.03 -5.35 -24.44
C MET A 185 17.04 -4.51 -23.62
N SER A 186 16.89 -4.76 -22.32
CA SER A 186 15.89 -4.13 -21.47
C SER A 186 16.05 -2.60 -21.40
N GLY A 187 17.27 -2.09 -21.51
CA GLY A 187 17.53 -0.66 -21.54
C GLY A 187 16.95 0.08 -20.32
N ARG A 188 16.89 1.41 -20.41
CA ARG A 188 16.30 2.27 -19.38
C ARG A 188 14.77 2.08 -19.31
N ALA A 189 14.21 2.10 -18.12
CA ALA A 189 12.75 2.09 -17.92
C ALA A 189 12.08 3.25 -18.66
N ARG A 190 11.01 2.95 -19.42
CA ARG A 190 10.22 3.92 -20.18
C ARG A 190 8.79 3.87 -19.70
N VAL A 191 8.55 4.54 -18.60
CA VAL A 191 7.21 4.75 -18.03
C VAL A 191 7.11 6.17 -17.53
N ASN A 192 5.92 6.75 -17.58
CA ASN A 192 5.64 8.09 -17.10
C ASN A 192 4.56 8.05 -16.02
N VAL A 193 4.71 8.91 -15.02
CA VAL A 193 3.69 9.15 -13.99
C VAL A 193 3.47 10.65 -13.88
N GLU A 194 2.25 11.07 -14.13
CA GLU A 194 1.81 12.46 -14.04
C GLU A 194 0.73 12.58 -12.96
N LYS A 195 0.90 13.51 -12.04
CA LYS A 195 -0.12 13.83 -11.04
C LYS A 195 -1.25 14.62 -11.69
N THR A 196 -2.47 14.05 -11.72
CA THR A 196 -3.66 14.66 -12.35
C THR A 196 -4.49 15.44 -11.35
N GLN A 197 -4.55 14.99 -10.09
CA GLN A 197 -5.29 15.65 -9.02
C GLN A 197 -4.54 15.56 -7.70
N GLN A 198 -4.65 16.60 -6.88
CA GLN A 198 -4.10 16.65 -5.52
C GLN A 198 -5.22 16.81 -4.52
N TYR A 199 -5.26 15.93 -3.52
CA TYR A 199 -6.14 16.07 -2.36
C TYR A 199 -5.40 16.72 -1.19
N ARG A 200 -6.16 17.22 -0.23
CA ARG A 200 -5.63 17.83 0.99
C ARG A 200 -5.18 16.75 1.96
N VAL A 201 -3.99 16.87 2.51
CA VAL A 201 -3.48 15.95 3.54
C VAL A 201 -3.46 16.64 4.88
N PHE A 202 -4.33 16.19 5.79
CA PHE A 202 -4.48 16.69 7.16
C PHE A 202 -3.85 15.69 8.13
N PRO A 203 -2.88 16.11 8.97
CA PRO A 203 -2.25 15.23 9.94
C PRO A 203 -3.21 14.52 10.89
N VAL A 204 -4.29 15.18 11.30
CA VAL A 204 -5.32 14.58 12.16
C VAL A 204 -5.98 13.34 11.53
N SER A 205 -5.97 13.22 10.21
CA SER A 205 -6.54 12.09 9.46
C SER A 205 -5.47 11.13 8.92
N TRP A 206 -4.27 11.07 9.51
CA TRP A 206 -3.14 10.32 8.96
C TRP A 206 -3.45 8.84 8.67
N ALA A 207 -4.22 8.17 9.53
CA ALA A 207 -4.59 6.77 9.34
C ALA A 207 -5.66 6.56 8.24
N TRP A 208 -6.46 7.58 7.94
CA TRP A 208 -7.51 7.53 6.93
C TRP A 208 -6.97 7.35 5.50
N TYR A 209 -5.75 7.85 5.23
CA TYR A 209 -5.13 7.82 3.91
C TYR A 209 -4.60 6.44 3.47
N GLU A 210 -4.64 5.44 4.35
CA GLU A 210 -4.38 4.05 3.96
C GLU A 210 -5.39 3.55 2.92
N ASN A 211 -6.65 3.97 3.05
CA ASN A 211 -7.76 3.54 2.21
C ASN A 211 -8.34 4.67 1.33
N ASN A 212 -7.87 5.90 1.49
CA ASN A 212 -8.40 7.06 0.80
C ASN A 212 -7.29 7.83 0.08
N PRO A 213 -7.55 8.32 -1.14
CA PRO A 213 -6.50 8.89 -1.96
C PRO A 213 -5.96 10.22 -1.43
N ILE A 214 -4.64 10.41 -1.53
CA ILE A 214 -3.95 11.69 -1.32
C ILE A 214 -3.71 12.43 -2.64
N ALA A 215 -3.75 11.70 -3.77
CA ALA A 215 -3.64 12.23 -5.12
C ALA A 215 -4.21 11.25 -6.13
N MET A 216 -4.49 11.72 -7.34
CA MET A 216 -4.67 10.88 -8.52
C MET A 216 -3.46 11.01 -9.42
N VAL A 217 -3.02 9.91 -10.02
CA VAL A 217 -1.92 9.89 -10.98
C VAL A 217 -2.30 9.13 -12.23
N LYS A 218 -1.86 9.65 -13.37
CA LYS A 218 -1.92 8.96 -14.65
C LYS A 218 -0.60 8.25 -14.88
N PHE A 219 -0.64 6.93 -14.85
CA PHE A 219 0.47 6.06 -15.21
C PHE A 219 0.40 5.75 -16.70
N THR A 220 1.51 5.92 -17.44
CA THR A 220 1.59 5.65 -18.88
C THR A 220 2.75 4.69 -19.16
N ASN A 221 2.47 3.61 -19.89
CA ASN A 221 3.49 2.73 -20.43
C ASN A 221 4.07 3.31 -21.73
N GLU A 222 5.30 3.81 -21.68
CA GLU A 222 6.06 4.33 -22.83
C GLU A 222 7.03 3.28 -23.42
N GLU A 223 7.00 2.02 -22.91
CA GLU A 223 7.72 0.93 -23.55
C GLU A 223 7.07 0.58 -24.89
N PRO A 224 7.86 0.11 -25.87
CA PRO A 224 7.32 -0.29 -27.19
C PRO A 224 6.46 -1.55 -27.11
N ASN A 225 6.46 -2.25 -25.98
CA ASN A 225 5.70 -3.48 -25.73
C ASN A 225 4.80 -3.34 -24.51
N ALA A 226 3.85 -4.26 -24.38
CA ALA A 226 3.11 -4.40 -23.14
C ALA A 226 4.05 -4.77 -21.99
N ILE A 227 3.79 -4.20 -20.82
CA ILE A 227 4.50 -4.49 -19.57
C ILE A 227 3.60 -5.30 -18.65
N THR A 228 4.21 -6.11 -17.78
CA THR A 228 3.51 -7.00 -16.85
C THR A 228 4.05 -6.83 -15.42
N ASP A 229 3.32 -7.38 -14.44
CA ASP A 229 3.69 -7.33 -13.02
C ASP A 229 3.98 -5.91 -12.55
N VAL A 230 3.14 -4.95 -12.95
CA VAL A 230 3.34 -3.53 -12.66
C VAL A 230 2.89 -3.25 -11.24
N ASN A 231 3.83 -2.88 -10.37
CA ASN A 231 3.56 -2.50 -9.00
C ASN A 231 3.98 -1.04 -8.79
N LEU A 232 3.05 -0.23 -8.28
CA LEU A 232 3.28 1.16 -7.95
C LEU A 232 3.19 1.32 -6.43
N SER A 233 4.25 1.85 -5.83
CA SER A 233 4.33 2.10 -4.39
C SER A 233 4.65 3.56 -4.13
N PHE A 234 3.97 4.15 -3.15
CA PHE A 234 4.27 5.50 -2.67
C PHE A 234 5.15 5.44 -1.43
N PHE A 235 6.11 6.34 -1.33
CA PHE A 235 6.99 6.47 -0.19
C PHE A 235 7.34 7.92 0.09
N MET A 236 7.27 8.29 1.36
CA MET A 236 7.68 9.59 1.87
C MET A 236 8.52 9.37 3.13
N GLU A 237 9.84 9.48 2.99
CA GLU A 237 10.82 9.08 3.99
C GLU A 237 10.57 9.66 5.39
N SER A 238 10.17 10.93 5.47
CA SER A 238 9.94 11.61 6.75
C SER A 238 8.68 11.14 7.50
N PHE A 239 7.70 10.53 6.80
CA PHE A 239 6.37 10.27 7.36
C PHE A 239 5.86 8.85 7.12
N MET A 240 6.67 7.98 6.51
CA MET A 240 6.32 6.58 6.27
C MET A 240 7.51 5.70 6.65
N SER A 241 7.24 4.56 7.29
CA SER A 241 8.28 3.62 7.70
C SER A 241 8.77 2.72 6.55
N GLN A 242 7.94 2.54 5.53
CA GLN A 242 8.24 1.72 4.35
C GLN A 242 7.36 2.15 3.15
N PRO A 243 7.75 1.81 1.91
CA PRO A 243 6.91 2.03 0.75
C PRO A 243 5.57 1.29 0.87
N TRP A 244 4.48 1.98 0.51
CA TRP A 244 3.12 1.46 0.49
C TRP A 244 2.68 1.20 -0.95
N THR A 245 2.34 -0.06 -1.29
CA THR A 245 1.86 -0.41 -2.62
C THR A 245 0.39 -0.06 -2.76
N PHE A 246 0.10 0.94 -3.57
CA PHE A 246 -1.25 1.44 -3.82
C PHE A 246 -1.90 0.88 -5.08
N ALA A 247 -1.12 0.32 -6.01
CA ALA A 247 -1.65 -0.32 -7.22
C ALA A 247 -0.78 -1.49 -7.67
N SER A 248 -1.45 -2.56 -8.14
CA SER A 248 -0.84 -3.71 -8.79
C SER A 248 -1.64 -4.05 -10.04
N LEU A 249 -1.00 -3.94 -11.21
CA LEU A 249 -1.64 -4.17 -12.51
C LEU A 249 -0.98 -5.39 -13.15
N PRO A 250 -1.74 -6.41 -13.57
CA PRO A 250 -1.18 -7.60 -14.17
C PRO A 250 -0.54 -7.31 -15.54
N ARG A 251 -1.10 -6.33 -16.28
CA ARG A 251 -0.62 -5.94 -17.61
C ARG A 251 -1.06 -4.52 -17.96
N VAL A 252 -0.17 -3.78 -18.67
CA VAL A 252 -0.49 -2.49 -19.29
C VAL A 252 0.05 -2.51 -20.72
N GLY A 253 -0.80 -2.26 -21.72
CA GLY A 253 -0.43 -2.26 -23.15
C GLY A 253 0.58 -1.17 -23.51
N ALA A 254 1.24 -1.31 -24.67
CA ALA A 254 2.14 -0.26 -25.18
C ALA A 254 1.36 1.03 -25.45
N GLY A 255 1.82 2.16 -24.91
CA GLY A 255 1.15 3.47 -25.03
C GLY A 255 -0.14 3.61 -24.20
N GLU A 256 -0.54 2.58 -23.45
CA GLU A 256 -1.72 2.62 -22.59
C GLU A 256 -1.47 3.47 -21.35
N SER A 257 -2.52 4.20 -20.95
CA SER A 257 -2.53 5.00 -19.71
C SER A 257 -3.64 4.53 -18.79
N VAL A 258 -3.35 4.50 -17.49
CA VAL A 258 -4.29 4.13 -16.42
C VAL A 258 -4.28 5.23 -15.37
N GLU A 259 -5.46 5.69 -14.93
CA GLU A 259 -5.60 6.62 -13.82
C GLU A 259 -5.74 5.85 -12.51
N LEU A 260 -4.92 6.19 -11.51
CA LEU A 260 -4.77 5.42 -10.27
C LEU A 260 -4.85 6.34 -9.05
N PRO A 261 -5.61 5.94 -8.01
CA PRO A 261 -5.61 6.64 -6.72
C PRO A 261 -4.33 6.30 -5.95
N VAL A 262 -3.60 7.31 -5.53
CA VAL A 262 -2.43 7.16 -4.65
C VAL A 262 -2.92 7.17 -3.21
N THR A 263 -2.73 6.08 -2.48
CA THR A 263 -2.94 5.99 -1.04
C THR A 263 -1.60 5.93 -0.31
N ALA A 264 -1.60 6.19 0.99
CA ALA A 264 -0.38 6.25 1.79
C ALA A 264 -0.57 5.71 3.19
N LEU A 265 0.38 4.90 3.67
CA LEU A 265 0.44 4.45 5.05
C LEU A 265 1.38 5.38 5.85
N PHE A 266 0.85 6.52 6.25
CA PHE A 266 1.57 7.46 7.09
C PHE A 266 1.76 6.92 8.51
N ASN A 267 2.75 7.44 9.22
CA ASN A 267 2.93 7.20 10.64
C ASN A 267 2.50 8.44 11.46
N GLU A 268 2.36 8.25 12.77
CA GLU A 268 1.91 9.29 13.71
C GLU A 268 2.84 10.51 13.81
N ILE A 269 4.06 10.45 13.26
CA ILE A 269 5.01 11.58 13.25
C ILE A 269 4.40 12.77 12.50
N LEU A 270 3.49 12.51 11.56
CA LEU A 270 2.78 13.54 10.80
C LEU A 270 2.08 14.56 11.74
N ILE A 271 1.60 14.11 12.90
CA ILE A 271 0.89 14.96 13.89
C ILE A 271 1.79 16.00 14.57
N ASN A 272 3.11 15.91 14.42
CA ASN A 272 4.04 16.89 14.97
C ASN A 272 4.16 18.15 14.11
N LEU A 273 3.56 18.18 12.91
CA LEU A 273 3.60 19.35 12.03
C LEU A 273 2.80 20.52 12.61
N THR A 274 3.49 21.59 12.93
CA THR A 274 2.91 22.85 13.43
C THR A 274 2.68 23.89 12.33
N GLU A 275 3.28 23.67 11.14
CA GLU A 275 3.18 24.54 9.98
C GLU A 275 2.88 23.73 8.73
N ASN A 276 2.33 24.38 7.70
CA ASN A 276 2.13 23.76 6.39
C ASN A 276 3.46 23.53 5.70
N ILE A 277 3.63 22.37 5.09
CA ILE A 277 4.85 22.04 4.34
C ILE A 277 4.51 21.55 2.93
N ASN A 278 5.46 21.74 2.00
CA ASN A 278 5.49 21.05 0.72
C ASN A 278 6.68 20.10 0.73
N THR A 279 6.44 18.83 0.61
CA THR A 279 7.48 17.81 0.66
C THR A 279 7.41 16.88 -0.55
N ALA A 280 8.54 16.24 -0.87
CA ALA A 280 8.61 15.29 -1.97
C ALA A 280 8.21 13.89 -1.51
N GLY A 281 7.28 13.27 -2.24
CA GLY A 281 7.02 11.85 -2.19
C GLY A 281 7.57 11.15 -3.43
N ALA A 282 7.98 9.90 -3.30
CA ALA A 282 8.47 9.06 -4.39
C ALA A 282 7.42 8.02 -4.77
N ILE A 283 7.06 7.95 -6.04
CA ILE A 283 6.30 6.83 -6.60
C ILE A 283 7.31 5.88 -7.22
N GLN A 284 7.50 4.72 -6.61
CA GLN A 284 8.36 3.66 -7.09
C GLN A 284 7.54 2.74 -7.99
N ILE A 285 8.03 2.52 -9.21
CA ILE A 285 7.39 1.69 -10.22
C ILE A 285 8.29 0.49 -10.49
N LYS A 286 7.76 -0.73 -10.31
CA LYS A 286 8.43 -1.99 -10.63
C LYS A 286 7.57 -2.74 -11.63
N TYR A 287 8.17 -3.23 -12.71
CA TYR A 287 7.46 -3.95 -13.76
C TYR A 287 8.39 -4.89 -14.53
N ARG A 288 7.81 -5.71 -15.41
CA ARG A 288 8.56 -6.51 -16.37
C ARG A 288 8.28 -6.03 -17.80
N SER A 289 9.34 -5.91 -18.59
CA SER A 289 9.28 -5.66 -20.05
C SER A 289 10.08 -6.72 -20.76
N LEU A 290 9.44 -7.51 -21.63
CA LEU A 290 10.05 -8.67 -22.30
C LEU A 290 10.75 -9.66 -21.33
N GLY A 291 10.15 -9.89 -20.14
CA GLY A 291 10.70 -10.75 -19.10
C GLY A 291 11.76 -10.10 -18.19
N ALA A 292 12.35 -8.98 -18.60
CA ALA A 292 13.33 -8.24 -17.80
C ALA A 292 12.67 -7.37 -16.74
N LYS A 293 13.17 -7.42 -15.51
CA LYS A 293 12.71 -6.54 -14.42
C LYS A 293 13.26 -5.14 -14.63
N LYS A 294 12.38 -4.15 -14.52
CA LYS A 294 12.70 -2.74 -14.60
C LYS A 294 12.14 -1.99 -13.41
N GLU A 295 12.85 -0.94 -13.01
CA GLU A 295 12.45 -0.06 -11.94
C GLU A 295 12.56 1.39 -12.40
N SER A 296 11.63 2.21 -11.96
CA SER A 296 11.64 3.67 -12.16
C SER A 296 11.12 4.35 -10.90
N THR A 297 11.47 5.61 -10.72
CA THR A 297 10.97 6.43 -9.63
C THR A 297 10.55 7.78 -10.16
N ALA A 298 9.32 8.17 -9.85
CA ALA A 298 8.79 9.51 -10.13
C ALA A 298 8.65 10.28 -8.82
N THR A 299 9.07 11.53 -8.81
CA THR A 299 8.91 12.42 -7.66
C THR A 299 7.63 13.23 -7.80
N VAL A 300 6.82 13.28 -6.74
CA VAL A 300 5.61 14.09 -6.66
C VAL A 300 5.69 15.02 -5.46
N LEU A 301 5.36 16.30 -5.65
CA LEU A 301 5.27 17.25 -4.56
C LEU A 301 3.89 17.13 -3.90
N MET A 302 3.90 17.03 -2.56
CA MET A 302 2.72 16.84 -1.72
C MET A 302 2.63 18.00 -0.70
N PRO A 303 1.59 18.84 -0.78
CA PRO A 303 1.26 19.78 0.27
C PRO A 303 0.64 19.04 1.45
N ILE A 304 1.20 19.20 2.63
CA ILE A 304 0.69 18.68 3.88
C ILE A 304 0.39 19.85 4.79
N PHE A 305 -0.79 19.88 5.37
CA PHE A 305 -1.21 20.94 6.27
C PHE A 305 -0.65 20.72 7.69
N HIS A 306 -0.72 21.75 8.52
CA HIS A 306 -0.37 21.65 9.94
C HIS A 306 -1.43 20.84 10.72
N ARG A 307 -1.06 20.31 11.87
CA ARG A 307 -1.90 19.38 12.66
C ARG A 307 -3.27 19.91 13.09
N ASN A 308 -3.42 21.20 13.23
CA ASN A 308 -4.68 21.85 13.58
C ASN A 308 -5.57 22.18 12.36
N ALA A 309 -5.04 22.03 11.12
CA ALA A 309 -5.80 22.30 9.91
C ALA A 309 -6.89 21.25 9.68
N PHE A 310 -8.05 21.72 9.23
CA PHE A 310 -9.23 20.91 9.06
C PHE A 310 -10.13 21.43 7.92
N SER A 311 -11.01 20.56 7.38
CA SER A 311 -12.06 20.96 6.44
C SER A 311 -13.37 20.26 6.79
N TRP A 312 -14.48 20.99 6.61
CA TRP A 312 -15.84 20.55 6.94
C TRP A 312 -16.54 19.79 5.79
N GLU A 313 -15.80 19.04 4.98
CA GLU A 313 -16.37 18.16 3.94
C GLU A 313 -17.20 17.01 4.54
N ASP A 314 -16.91 16.64 5.77
CA ASP A 314 -17.62 15.66 6.59
C ASP A 314 -17.49 16.04 8.06
N ASP A 315 -18.59 16.41 8.71
CA ASP A 315 -18.62 16.86 10.11
C ASP A 315 -18.06 15.80 11.08
N ARG A 316 -18.18 14.50 10.74
CA ARG A 316 -17.67 13.38 11.54
C ARG A 316 -16.14 13.39 11.67
N ARG A 317 -15.42 14.02 10.74
CA ARG A 317 -13.96 14.17 10.82
C ARG A 317 -13.52 14.90 12.10
N ALA A 318 -14.35 15.79 12.64
CA ALA A 318 -14.06 16.50 13.88
C ALA A 318 -13.88 15.53 15.08
N ALA A 319 -14.44 14.31 15.01
CA ALA A 319 -14.26 13.30 16.04
C ALA A 319 -12.78 12.84 16.19
N ALA A 320 -11.95 13.00 15.16
CA ALA A 320 -10.53 12.70 15.26
C ALA A 320 -9.78 13.59 16.27
N PHE A 321 -10.29 14.80 16.55
CA PHE A 321 -9.78 15.68 17.59
C PHE A 321 -10.26 15.33 19.00
N VAL A 322 -11.32 14.52 19.15
CA VAL A 322 -11.79 14.06 20.46
C VAL A 322 -10.80 13.05 21.01
N SER A 323 -9.97 13.49 21.97
CA SER A 323 -8.77 12.77 22.45
C SER A 323 -8.90 12.40 23.92
N PRO A 324 -9.60 11.32 24.27
CA PRO A 324 -9.78 10.89 25.67
C PRO A 324 -8.48 10.39 26.32
N ARG A 325 -7.44 10.10 25.52
CA ARG A 325 -6.12 9.65 25.97
C ARG A 325 -5.15 10.80 26.20
N ASP A 326 -5.49 12.02 25.85
CA ASP A 326 -4.69 13.20 26.13
C ASP A 326 -4.40 13.31 27.63
N SER A 327 -3.17 13.66 28.00
CA SER A 327 -2.73 13.69 29.41
C SER A 327 -3.48 14.73 30.23
N ALA A 328 -3.70 15.93 29.69
CA ALA A 328 -4.42 17.00 30.39
C ALA A 328 -5.91 16.64 30.55
N VAL A 329 -6.51 16.03 29.52
CA VAL A 329 -7.89 15.52 29.58
C VAL A 329 -8.03 14.45 30.66
N ARG A 330 -7.10 13.49 30.71
CA ARG A 330 -7.15 12.42 31.72
C ARG A 330 -6.97 12.93 33.14
N ILE A 331 -6.06 13.88 33.36
CA ILE A 331 -5.85 14.51 34.68
C ILE A 331 -7.14 15.22 35.10
N PHE A 332 -7.68 16.08 34.23
CA PHE A 332 -8.89 16.84 34.51
C PHE A 332 -10.10 15.93 34.79
N SER A 333 -10.36 14.97 33.90
CA SER A 333 -11.49 14.05 34.02
C SER A 333 -11.44 13.20 35.28
N ARG A 334 -10.24 12.64 35.62
CA ARG A 334 -10.09 11.80 36.81
C ARG A 334 -10.25 12.59 38.09
N TYR A 335 -9.77 13.83 38.14
CA TYR A 335 -9.94 14.70 39.28
C TYR A 335 -11.44 14.97 39.55
N VAL A 336 -12.18 15.38 38.52
CA VAL A 336 -13.62 15.63 38.65
C VAL A 336 -14.38 14.34 39.02
N ALA A 337 -14.06 13.22 38.38
CA ALA A 337 -14.68 11.93 38.71
C ALA A 337 -14.42 11.50 40.15
N SER A 338 -13.19 11.71 40.65
CA SER A 338 -12.84 11.43 42.04
C SER A 338 -13.66 12.28 43.01
N ALA A 339 -13.82 13.57 42.72
CA ALA A 339 -14.65 14.46 43.54
C ALA A 339 -16.12 13.96 43.61
N VAL A 340 -16.70 13.54 42.48
CA VAL A 340 -18.08 13.00 42.44
C VAL A 340 -18.21 11.66 43.18
N GLN A 341 -17.18 10.80 43.15
CA GLN A 341 -17.22 9.46 43.78
C GLN A 341 -17.00 9.48 45.29
N THR A 342 -16.20 10.42 45.80
CA THR A 342 -15.86 10.50 47.23
C THR A 342 -16.92 11.23 48.07
N GLN A 343 -17.88 11.92 47.42
CA GLN A 343 -18.88 12.68 48.12
C GLN A 343 -20.14 11.84 48.34
N GLU A 344 -20.69 11.89 49.56
CA GLU A 344 -22.03 11.38 49.85
C GLU A 344 -23.06 12.32 49.22
N LEU A 345 -23.71 11.84 48.15
CA LEU A 345 -24.74 12.58 47.43
C LEU A 345 -26.10 12.38 48.07
N SER A 346 -26.91 13.43 48.17
CA SER A 346 -28.23 13.41 48.78
C SER A 346 -29.31 13.97 47.83
N GLY A 347 -30.59 13.61 48.09
CA GLY A 347 -31.73 14.14 47.36
C GLY A 347 -31.71 13.86 45.85
N ALA A 348 -31.97 14.89 45.04
CA ALA A 348 -32.04 14.79 43.58
C ALA A 348 -30.75 14.26 42.96
N SER A 349 -29.60 14.59 43.52
CA SER A 349 -28.29 14.15 43.03
C SER A 349 -28.06 12.64 43.15
N SER A 350 -28.63 11.98 44.16
CA SER A 350 -28.54 10.53 44.33
C SER A 350 -29.42 9.75 43.37
N ALA A 351 -30.53 10.33 42.92
CA ALA A 351 -31.46 9.74 41.94
C ALA A 351 -31.05 9.98 40.48
N THR A 352 -30.09 10.87 40.22
CA THR A 352 -29.61 11.19 38.87
C THR A 352 -28.61 10.14 38.37
N PRO A 353 -28.72 9.68 37.11
CA PRO A 353 -27.80 8.72 36.53
C PRO A 353 -26.34 9.17 36.64
N LYS A 354 -25.42 8.19 36.74
CA LYS A 354 -24.00 8.44 36.91
C LYS A 354 -23.41 9.32 35.79
N ASN A 355 -23.79 9.05 34.53
CA ASN A 355 -23.31 9.81 33.38
C ASN A 355 -23.75 11.29 33.47
N VAL A 356 -24.98 11.55 33.86
CA VAL A 356 -25.49 12.91 34.00
C VAL A 356 -24.80 13.66 35.15
N ARG A 357 -24.47 12.96 36.26
CA ARG A 357 -23.70 13.55 37.36
C ARG A 357 -22.28 13.91 36.91
N TYR A 358 -21.61 13.02 36.18
CA TYR A 358 -20.29 13.31 35.63
C TYR A 358 -20.33 14.49 34.66
N ALA A 359 -21.32 14.53 33.77
CA ALA A 359 -21.47 15.63 32.83
C ALA A 359 -21.72 16.96 33.57
N ALA A 360 -22.66 16.99 34.51
CA ALA A 360 -22.94 18.21 35.29
C ALA A 360 -21.70 18.68 36.08
N ALA A 361 -21.00 17.76 36.77
CA ALA A 361 -19.77 18.09 37.49
C ALA A 361 -18.68 18.60 36.57
N MET A 362 -18.52 18.00 35.38
CA MET A 362 -17.54 18.40 34.39
C MET A 362 -17.82 19.79 33.83
N PHE A 363 -19.07 20.08 33.53
CA PHE A 363 -19.50 21.41 33.07
C PHE A 363 -19.17 22.47 34.12
N GLU A 364 -19.56 22.23 35.37
CA GLU A 364 -19.29 23.16 36.46
C GLU A 364 -17.80 23.31 36.79
N ALA A 365 -17.02 22.20 36.67
CA ALA A 365 -15.57 22.25 36.81
C ALA A 365 -14.93 23.14 35.73
N LEU A 366 -15.35 23.03 34.47
CA LEU A 366 -14.86 23.88 33.39
C LEU A 366 -15.23 25.36 33.61
N ARG A 367 -16.45 25.63 34.10
CA ARG A 367 -16.91 26.97 34.47
C ARG A 367 -16.03 27.56 35.58
N LEU A 368 -15.81 26.81 36.65
CA LEU A 368 -14.95 27.23 37.76
C LEU A 368 -13.47 27.36 37.38
N TYR A 369 -13.02 26.54 36.46
CA TYR A 369 -11.67 26.62 35.86
C TYR A 369 -11.47 27.89 35.04
N GLY A 370 -12.57 28.55 34.63
CA GLY A 370 -12.57 29.81 33.90
C GLY A 370 -12.57 29.63 32.37
N ILE A 371 -13.13 28.51 31.87
CA ILE A 371 -13.36 28.36 30.44
C ILE A 371 -14.34 29.41 29.95
N SER A 372 -14.03 30.06 28.85
CA SER A 372 -14.82 31.09 28.21
C SER A 372 -15.11 30.77 26.76
N TYR A 373 -16.27 31.19 26.26
CA TYR A 373 -16.60 31.14 24.84
C TYR A 373 -15.94 32.32 24.12
N VAL A 374 -15.12 32.03 23.12
CA VAL A 374 -14.39 33.04 22.34
C VAL A 374 -14.66 32.79 20.86
N VAL A 375 -15.34 33.70 20.20
CA VAL A 375 -15.58 33.61 18.76
C VAL A 375 -14.39 34.20 18.01
N VAL A 376 -13.78 33.41 17.13
CA VAL A 376 -12.82 33.91 16.13
C VAL A 376 -13.58 34.13 14.82
N PRO A 377 -13.85 35.39 14.40
CA PRO A 377 -14.77 35.65 13.28
C PRO A 377 -14.33 35.04 11.95
N ALA A 378 -13.03 34.87 11.73
CA ALA A 378 -12.46 34.34 10.49
C ALA A 378 -12.61 32.81 10.37
N THR A 379 -12.73 32.10 11.50
CA THR A 379 -12.73 30.62 11.57
C THR A 379 -13.99 30.08 12.24
N SER A 380 -15.10 30.84 12.24
CA SER A 380 -16.35 30.35 12.82
C SER A 380 -16.95 29.22 11.98
N TYR A 381 -17.41 28.14 12.63
CA TYR A 381 -18.11 27.01 11.99
C TYR A 381 -19.19 27.50 11.00
N LYS A 382 -19.92 28.56 11.36
CA LYS A 382 -20.94 29.16 10.49
C LYS A 382 -20.44 29.57 9.11
N ASN A 383 -19.23 30.11 9.04
CA ASN A 383 -18.66 30.59 7.79
C ASN A 383 -17.96 29.47 7.00
N LEU A 384 -17.41 28.50 7.71
CA LEU A 384 -16.57 27.45 7.15
C LEU A 384 -17.36 26.21 6.72
N SER A 385 -18.41 25.80 7.46
CA SER A 385 -19.26 24.67 7.11
C SER A 385 -20.08 24.88 5.82
N ALA A 386 -20.30 26.13 5.43
CA ALA A 386 -20.94 26.48 4.17
C ALA A 386 -19.97 26.47 2.95
N ASN A 387 -18.68 26.26 3.16
CA ASN A 387 -17.66 26.30 2.12
C ASN A 387 -16.65 25.16 2.30
N GLU A 388 -16.87 24.04 1.61
CA GLU A 388 -15.98 22.87 1.62
C GLU A 388 -14.52 23.20 1.26
N ALA A 389 -14.29 24.28 0.50
CA ALA A 389 -12.96 24.72 0.14
C ALA A 389 -12.25 25.48 1.27
N ALA A 390 -12.96 25.94 2.29
CA ALA A 390 -12.37 26.69 3.39
C ALA A 390 -11.58 25.76 4.33
N LEU A 391 -10.52 26.30 4.89
CA LEU A 391 -9.71 25.64 5.92
C LEU A 391 -10.05 26.23 7.28
N ASP A 392 -10.28 25.34 8.23
CA ASP A 392 -10.43 25.67 9.63
C ASP A 392 -9.12 25.36 10.39
N ASN A 393 -9.00 25.92 11.59
CA ASN A 393 -7.90 25.69 12.52
C ASN A 393 -8.47 25.21 13.85
N VAL A 394 -8.63 23.91 14.01
CA VAL A 394 -9.27 23.28 15.16
C VAL A 394 -8.28 23.02 16.28
N SER A 395 -8.61 23.46 17.51
CA SER A 395 -7.79 23.24 18.69
C SER A 395 -7.98 21.83 19.28
N TYR A 396 -6.87 21.19 19.66
CA TYR A 396 -6.90 19.98 20.47
C TYR A 396 -7.36 20.27 21.91
N PRO A 397 -7.90 19.29 22.64
CA PRO A 397 -8.44 19.50 23.98
C PRO A 397 -7.45 20.16 24.96
N TYR A 398 -6.17 19.75 24.94
CA TYR A 398 -5.16 20.35 25.81
C TYR A 398 -4.94 21.84 25.52
N GLN A 399 -5.08 22.27 24.26
CA GLN A 399 -4.96 23.68 23.86
C GLN A 399 -6.13 24.49 24.41
N ALA A 400 -7.37 23.97 24.30
CA ALA A 400 -8.55 24.62 24.87
C ALA A 400 -8.47 24.75 26.40
N LEU A 401 -7.94 23.74 27.12
CA LEU A 401 -7.66 23.81 28.55
C LEU A 401 -6.58 24.83 28.85
N TYR A 402 -5.50 24.84 28.10
CA TYR A 402 -4.36 25.76 28.33
C TYR A 402 -4.76 27.22 28.11
N TYR A 403 -5.48 27.52 27.03
CA TYR A 403 -5.94 28.88 26.71
C TYR A 403 -7.20 29.29 27.48
N ARG A 404 -7.83 28.35 28.19
CA ARG A 404 -9.08 28.57 28.96
C ARG A 404 -10.21 29.12 28.09
N GLY A 405 -10.31 28.67 26.83
CA GLY A 405 -11.36 29.14 25.92
C GLY A 405 -11.32 28.54 24.54
N GLY A 406 -12.37 28.81 23.81
CA GLY A 406 -12.53 28.38 22.43
C GLY A 406 -13.92 28.71 21.88
N ASP A 407 -14.11 28.42 20.60
CA ASP A 407 -15.42 28.51 19.95
C ASP A 407 -16.29 27.26 20.20
N CYS A 408 -17.43 27.17 19.51
CA CYS A 408 -18.36 26.04 19.65
C CYS A 408 -17.69 24.70 19.34
N THR A 409 -16.83 24.62 18.32
CA THR A 409 -16.14 23.40 17.92
C THR A 409 -15.12 22.97 18.98
N TYR A 410 -14.26 23.89 19.43
CA TYR A 410 -13.20 23.59 20.39
C TYR A 410 -13.74 23.16 21.74
N LEU A 411 -14.79 23.86 22.24
CA LEU A 411 -15.41 23.53 23.51
C LEU A 411 -16.19 22.22 23.45
N SER A 412 -16.85 21.92 22.32
CA SER A 412 -17.53 20.63 22.13
C SER A 412 -16.53 19.46 22.08
N ILE A 413 -15.43 19.60 21.35
CA ILE A 413 -14.34 18.61 21.30
C ILE A 413 -13.75 18.39 22.69
N LEU A 414 -13.46 19.47 23.44
CA LEU A 414 -12.95 19.37 24.81
C LEU A 414 -13.90 18.61 25.70
N TYR A 415 -15.18 18.99 25.72
CA TYR A 415 -16.16 18.38 26.60
C TYR A 415 -16.44 16.92 26.27
N CYS A 416 -16.54 16.57 24.96
CA CYS A 416 -16.61 15.19 24.51
C CYS A 416 -15.39 14.38 24.96
N SER A 417 -14.17 14.94 24.83
CA SER A 417 -12.94 14.26 25.25
C SER A 417 -12.92 13.96 26.73
N LEU A 418 -13.37 14.91 27.55
CA LEU A 418 -13.43 14.78 29.01
C LEU A 418 -14.44 13.70 29.42
N LEU A 419 -15.59 13.62 28.79
CA LEU A 419 -16.63 12.62 29.08
C LEU A 419 -16.24 11.23 28.56
N GLU A 420 -15.72 11.12 27.32
CA GLU A 420 -15.23 9.85 26.77
C GLU A 420 -14.06 9.27 27.62
N ALA A 421 -13.22 10.11 28.21
CA ALA A 421 -12.19 9.66 29.15
C ALA A 421 -12.74 8.99 30.41
N LEU A 422 -14.00 9.23 30.77
CA LEU A 422 -14.74 8.58 31.85
C LEU A 422 -15.61 7.41 31.36
N GLY A 423 -15.60 7.12 30.08
CA GLY A 423 -16.42 6.08 29.44
C GLY A 423 -17.85 6.50 29.16
N VAL A 424 -18.19 7.78 29.32
CA VAL A 424 -19.49 8.35 28.94
C VAL A 424 -19.51 8.58 27.44
N GLU A 425 -20.44 7.94 26.74
CA GLU A 425 -20.56 8.04 25.29
C GLU A 425 -21.07 9.43 24.89
N THR A 426 -20.46 10.03 23.87
CA THR A 426 -20.79 11.37 23.41
C THR A 426 -21.13 11.40 21.92
N ALA A 427 -21.79 12.46 21.49
CA ALA A 427 -22.12 12.72 20.10
C ALA A 427 -21.96 14.21 19.77
N PHE A 428 -21.57 14.53 18.54
CA PHE A 428 -21.76 15.88 18.01
C PHE A 428 -23.19 16.07 17.53
N ILE A 429 -23.70 17.28 17.74
CA ILE A 429 -24.93 17.75 17.11
C ILE A 429 -24.54 18.91 16.20
N THR A 430 -24.93 18.83 14.92
CA THR A 430 -24.77 19.92 13.96
C THR A 430 -26.15 20.48 13.58
N ILE A 431 -26.24 21.79 13.51
CA ILE A 431 -27.36 22.55 12.99
C ILE A 431 -26.81 23.62 12.04
N PRO A 432 -27.62 24.26 11.19
CA PRO A 432 -27.12 25.30 10.29
C PRO A 432 -26.29 26.39 10.99
N GLY A 433 -24.98 26.37 10.72
CA GLY A 433 -24.05 27.37 11.26
C GLY A 433 -23.64 27.19 12.72
N HIS A 434 -23.90 26.04 13.33
CA HIS A 434 -23.49 25.77 14.70
C HIS A 434 -23.26 24.27 14.98
N LEU A 435 -22.29 23.98 15.85
CA LEU A 435 -21.94 22.66 16.36
C LEU A 435 -21.97 22.69 17.89
N TYR A 436 -22.64 21.72 18.49
CA TYR A 436 -22.65 21.49 19.94
C TYR A 436 -22.65 19.97 20.20
N LEU A 437 -22.96 19.51 21.40
CA LEU A 437 -22.82 18.10 21.74
C LEU A 437 -24.02 17.51 22.47
N ALA A 438 -24.03 16.17 22.50
CA ALA A 438 -24.84 15.41 23.44
C ALA A 438 -24.03 14.31 24.11
N PHE A 439 -24.48 13.78 25.23
CA PHE A 439 -23.93 12.60 25.87
C PHE A 439 -25.06 11.62 26.24
N GLU A 440 -24.71 10.34 26.32
CA GLU A 440 -25.64 9.26 26.66
C GLU A 440 -25.92 9.27 28.18
N ALA A 441 -27.21 9.24 28.56
CA ALA A 441 -27.66 9.44 29.97
C ALA A 441 -27.26 8.29 30.92
N GLY A 442 -27.05 7.06 30.41
CA GLY A 442 -26.67 5.88 31.20
C GLY A 442 -27.86 5.18 31.88
N ASP A 443 -29.09 5.67 31.72
CA ASP A 443 -30.31 5.04 32.20
C ASP A 443 -31.47 5.30 31.24
N ASN A 444 -31.99 4.24 30.65
CA ASN A 444 -33.06 4.31 29.65
C ASN A 444 -34.42 4.69 30.24
N ASN A 445 -34.58 4.71 31.55
CA ASN A 445 -35.84 5.10 32.20
C ASN A 445 -35.81 6.53 32.79
N TRP A 446 -34.62 7.11 32.94
CA TRP A 446 -34.46 8.44 33.49
C TRP A 446 -35.03 9.52 32.56
N GLN A 447 -35.90 10.39 33.09
CA GLN A 447 -36.57 11.45 32.32
C GLN A 447 -37.38 10.93 31.11
N GLN A 448 -37.97 9.73 31.21
CA GLN A 448 -38.76 9.13 30.14
C GLN A 448 -39.90 10.06 29.68
N GLY A 449 -40.02 10.27 28.36
CA GLY A 449 -41.01 11.18 27.78
C GLY A 449 -40.70 12.67 27.92
N SER A 450 -39.52 13.02 28.44
CA SER A 450 -39.06 14.41 28.49
C SER A 450 -38.74 14.93 27.10
N LYS A 451 -39.26 16.10 26.75
CA LYS A 451 -38.93 16.81 25.50
C LYS A 451 -37.49 17.33 25.43
N ASP A 452 -36.81 17.32 26.58
CA ASP A 452 -35.44 17.82 26.69
C ASP A 452 -34.38 16.69 26.54
N ILE A 453 -34.84 15.47 26.22
CA ILE A 453 -34.02 14.30 25.89
C ILE A 453 -34.23 13.93 24.42
N ILE A 454 -33.15 13.55 23.74
CA ILE A 454 -33.18 13.04 22.37
C ILE A 454 -33.14 11.51 22.43
N GLU A 455 -34.11 10.85 21.81
CA GLU A 455 -34.17 9.38 21.74
C GLU A 455 -33.82 8.94 20.30
N ILE A 456 -32.69 8.28 20.12
CA ILE A 456 -32.22 7.75 18.85
C ILE A 456 -31.62 6.36 19.10
N ASP A 457 -32.00 5.36 18.28
CA ASP A 457 -31.49 3.99 18.30
C ASP A 457 -31.47 3.32 19.68
N GLY A 458 -32.52 3.60 20.48
CA GLY A 458 -32.67 3.07 21.82
C GLY A 458 -31.77 3.69 22.88
N LYS A 459 -30.98 4.69 22.53
CA LYS A 459 -30.15 5.49 23.43
C LYS A 459 -30.85 6.83 23.76
N ARG A 460 -30.54 7.34 24.93
CA ARG A 460 -31.07 8.61 25.43
C ARG A 460 -29.95 9.63 25.56
N TRP A 461 -29.98 10.64 24.71
CA TRP A 461 -28.97 11.66 24.60
C TRP A 461 -29.40 12.95 25.28
N VAL A 462 -28.56 13.50 26.14
CA VAL A 462 -28.71 14.80 26.80
C VAL A 462 -27.93 15.83 25.99
N PRO A 463 -28.62 16.70 25.23
CA PRO A 463 -27.94 17.74 24.44
C PRO A 463 -27.46 18.89 25.35
N VAL A 464 -26.22 19.37 25.11
CA VAL A 464 -25.60 20.42 25.93
C VAL A 464 -25.02 21.51 25.05
N GLU A 465 -25.51 22.74 25.24
CA GLU A 465 -24.95 23.94 24.63
C GLU A 465 -23.74 24.44 25.43
N ILE A 466 -22.55 24.04 25.03
CA ILE A 466 -21.33 24.34 25.78
C ILE A 466 -20.83 25.78 25.62
N THR A 467 -21.41 26.56 24.69
CA THR A 467 -21.01 27.95 24.45
C THR A 467 -21.54 28.94 25.48
N VAL A 468 -22.31 28.48 26.43
CA VAL A 468 -22.87 29.27 27.55
C VAL A 468 -22.30 28.83 28.92
N PRO A 469 -20.99 28.74 29.11
CA PRO A 469 -20.41 28.20 30.34
C PRO A 469 -20.77 28.99 31.57
N GLY A 470 -21.10 30.28 31.46
CA GLY A 470 -21.54 31.13 32.56
C GLY A 470 -22.94 30.85 33.08
N GLU A 471 -23.80 30.17 32.31
CA GLU A 471 -25.24 29.97 32.62
C GLU A 471 -25.52 28.73 33.50
N GLY A 472 -24.56 27.83 33.68
CA GLY A 472 -24.70 26.58 34.41
C GLY A 472 -25.26 25.42 33.58
N PHE A 473 -25.00 24.18 34.04
CA PHE A 473 -25.28 22.95 33.30
C PHE A 473 -26.77 22.82 32.88
N THR A 474 -27.71 23.04 33.82
CA THR A 474 -29.15 22.86 33.54
C THR A 474 -29.66 23.82 32.48
N ARG A 475 -29.14 25.04 32.45
CA ARG A 475 -29.49 26.02 31.42
C ARG A 475 -28.87 25.62 30.05
N ALA A 476 -27.62 25.21 30.03
CA ALA A 476 -26.97 24.72 28.83
C ALA A 476 -27.70 23.52 28.20
N TRP A 477 -28.15 22.57 29.02
CA TRP A 477 -28.98 21.44 28.59
C TRP A 477 -30.29 21.92 27.93
N ARG A 478 -31.05 22.79 28.62
CA ARG A 478 -32.32 23.31 28.09
C ARG A 478 -32.18 24.09 26.79
N ILE A 479 -31.06 24.84 26.62
CA ILE A 479 -30.74 25.53 25.36
C ILE A 479 -30.50 24.50 24.28
N GLY A 480 -29.60 23.53 24.47
CA GLY A 480 -29.29 22.50 23.48
C GLY A 480 -30.53 21.69 23.07
N ALA A 481 -31.38 21.32 24.02
CA ALA A 481 -32.67 20.66 23.75
C ALA A 481 -33.64 21.56 22.96
N GLY A 482 -33.62 22.85 23.23
CA GLY A 482 -34.43 23.85 22.50
C GLY A 482 -33.97 23.95 21.03
N GLU A 483 -32.67 23.98 20.79
CA GLU A 483 -32.10 24.04 19.44
C GLU A 483 -32.39 22.77 18.64
N TRP A 484 -32.20 21.59 19.24
CA TRP A 484 -32.56 20.33 18.60
C TRP A 484 -34.03 20.34 18.10
N ARG A 485 -34.95 20.75 18.95
CA ARG A 485 -36.38 20.83 18.58
C ARG A 485 -36.66 21.90 17.52
N ARG A 486 -35.96 23.02 17.60
CA ARG A 486 -36.14 24.14 16.67
C ARG A 486 -35.74 23.79 15.26
N TYR A 487 -34.61 23.11 15.11
CA TYR A 487 -34.05 22.76 13.79
C TYR A 487 -34.61 21.43 13.24
N GLY A 488 -35.11 20.53 14.10
CA GLY A 488 -35.82 19.32 13.67
C GLY A 488 -35.01 18.49 12.68
N THR A 489 -35.48 18.40 11.45
CA THR A 489 -34.83 17.62 10.38
C THR A 489 -33.53 18.23 9.83
N GLU A 490 -33.25 19.49 10.15
CA GLU A 490 -31.97 20.13 9.79
C GLU A 490 -30.88 19.86 10.83
N ALA A 491 -31.24 19.30 12.00
CA ALA A 491 -30.29 18.87 13.01
C ALA A 491 -29.83 17.43 12.73
N ALA A 492 -28.53 17.17 12.87
CA ALA A 492 -27.95 15.83 12.77
C ALA A 492 -27.17 15.49 14.05
N LEU A 493 -27.24 14.22 14.48
CA LEU A 493 -26.50 13.71 15.63
C LEU A 493 -25.51 12.64 15.14
N TYR A 494 -24.24 12.82 15.48
CA TYR A 494 -23.13 11.93 15.10
C TYR A 494 -22.48 11.36 16.36
N PRO A 495 -22.73 10.07 16.73
CA PRO A 495 -22.05 9.43 17.84
C PRO A 495 -20.54 9.40 17.58
N ILE A 496 -19.75 9.85 18.57
CA ILE A 496 -18.29 9.97 18.43
C ILE A 496 -17.65 8.60 18.17
N ARG A 497 -18.11 7.54 18.84
CA ARG A 497 -17.53 6.19 18.69
C ARG A 497 -17.77 5.60 17.32
N GLU A 498 -18.90 5.89 16.68
CA GLU A 498 -19.16 5.50 15.30
C GLU A 498 -18.29 6.30 14.31
N ALA A 499 -18.13 7.60 14.57
CA ALA A 499 -17.25 8.43 13.77
C ALA A 499 -15.78 8.00 13.86
N TRP A 500 -15.33 7.46 15.00
CA TRP A 500 -13.98 6.92 15.16
C TRP A 500 -13.66 5.67 14.32
N GLU A 501 -14.67 4.94 13.85
CA GLU A 501 -14.47 3.83 12.91
C GLU A 501 -13.89 4.32 11.57
N LEU A 502 -14.25 5.55 11.16
CA LEU A 502 -13.77 6.20 9.95
C LEU A 502 -12.59 7.15 10.22
N TYR A 503 -12.65 7.88 11.32
CA TYR A 503 -11.71 8.94 11.71
C TYR A 503 -11.20 8.67 13.13
N PRO A 504 -10.22 7.75 13.30
CA PRO A 504 -9.71 7.38 14.62
C PRO A 504 -9.19 8.57 15.42
N PRO A 505 -9.37 8.55 16.76
CA PRO A 505 -8.93 9.64 17.63
C PRO A 505 -7.42 9.80 17.61
N VAL A 506 -6.96 11.03 17.50
CA VAL A 506 -5.53 11.36 17.48
C VAL A 506 -5.17 12.07 18.77
N THR A 507 -4.10 11.59 19.41
CA THR A 507 -3.53 12.21 20.61
C THR A 507 -2.22 12.90 20.23
N VAL A 508 -2.14 14.21 20.45
CA VAL A 508 -0.89 14.95 20.28
C VAL A 508 -0.01 14.72 21.50
N PRO A 509 1.27 14.37 21.33
CA PRO A 509 2.20 14.33 22.45
C PRO A 509 2.22 15.68 23.16
N ALA A 510 1.96 15.68 24.47
CA ALA A 510 1.91 16.91 25.25
C ALA A 510 3.24 17.65 25.20
N SER A 511 3.24 18.84 24.65
CA SER A 511 4.36 19.76 24.71
C SER A 511 4.18 20.66 25.93
N GLY A 512 4.67 20.22 27.08
CA GLY A 512 4.74 21.00 28.32
C GLY A 512 3.97 20.37 29.49
N ASP A 513 4.70 20.09 30.55
CA ASP A 513 4.25 19.49 31.81
C ASP A 513 3.60 20.52 32.75
N HIS A 514 2.57 21.20 32.29
CA HIS A 514 1.80 22.06 33.20
C HIS A 514 0.43 21.42 33.40
N PRO A 515 0.23 20.65 34.46
CA PRO A 515 -1.11 20.17 34.80
C PRO A 515 -2.02 21.39 35.03
N PRO A 516 -3.30 21.31 34.59
CA PRO A 516 -4.24 22.39 34.84
C PRO A 516 -4.43 22.62 36.34
N GLU A 517 -4.44 23.89 36.77
CA GLU A 517 -4.80 24.27 38.13
C GLU A 517 -6.27 23.95 38.36
N MET A 518 -6.56 22.88 39.08
CA MET A 518 -7.91 22.38 39.26
C MET A 518 -8.69 23.26 40.27
N PRO A 519 -9.99 23.50 40.01
CA PRO A 519 -10.88 24.11 41.02
C PRO A 519 -11.00 23.19 42.24
N GLU A 520 -11.33 23.76 43.39
CA GLU A 520 -11.56 23.00 44.59
C GLU A 520 -12.71 21.98 44.42
N ALA A 521 -12.44 20.73 44.83
CA ALA A 521 -13.40 19.62 44.67
C ALA A 521 -14.75 19.93 45.32
N ALA A 522 -14.73 20.55 46.50
CA ALA A 522 -15.95 20.93 47.24
C ALA A 522 -16.81 21.95 46.48
N ASP A 523 -16.16 22.90 45.77
CA ASP A 523 -16.88 23.90 44.98
C ASP A 523 -17.49 23.28 43.71
N ILE A 524 -16.80 22.32 43.07
CA ILE A 524 -17.36 21.57 41.94
C ILE A 524 -18.64 20.83 42.36
N ILE A 525 -18.58 20.09 43.47
CA ILE A 525 -19.73 19.31 43.96
C ILE A 525 -20.89 20.22 44.35
N LYS A 526 -20.62 21.31 45.10
CA LYS A 526 -21.63 22.28 45.46
C LYS A 526 -22.33 22.88 44.23
N ALA A 527 -21.56 23.24 43.20
CA ALA A 527 -22.11 23.78 41.96
C ALA A 527 -22.94 22.73 41.21
N MET A 528 -22.43 21.51 41.06
CA MET A 528 -23.13 20.37 40.43
C MET A 528 -24.48 20.10 41.13
N GLU A 529 -24.49 19.97 42.48
CA GLU A 529 -25.72 19.73 43.23
C GLU A 529 -26.75 20.88 43.08
N ALA A 530 -26.27 22.12 43.06
CA ALA A 530 -27.12 23.27 42.84
C ALA A 530 -27.80 23.23 41.44
N GLU A 531 -27.09 22.76 40.42
CA GLU A 531 -27.63 22.60 39.07
C GLU A 531 -28.58 21.41 38.98
N LEU A 532 -28.26 20.25 39.54
CA LEU A 532 -29.14 19.07 39.51
C LEU A 532 -30.46 19.27 40.27
N ARG A 533 -30.53 20.18 41.25
CA ARG A 533 -31.79 20.56 41.93
C ARG A 533 -32.74 21.42 41.07
N LYS A 534 -32.26 21.99 39.94
CA LYS A 534 -33.08 22.80 39.00
C LYS A 534 -33.78 21.95 37.91
N GLN A 535 -33.43 20.66 37.84
CA GLN A 535 -34.06 19.72 36.92
C GLN A 535 -35.48 19.36 37.38
#